data_28529ca71ba9936ed6eb904351f3c132
#
_entry.id   28529ca71ba9936ed6eb904351f3c132
#
_cell.length_a   1.000
_cell.length_b   1.000
_cell.length_c   1.000
_cell.angle_alpha   90.00
_cell.angle_beta   90.00
_cell.angle_gamma   90.00
#
_symmetry.space_group_name_H-M   'P 1'
#
loop_
_entity.id
_entity.type
_entity.pdbx_description
1 polymer ?
#
loop_
_entity_poly.entity_id
_entity_poly.type
_entity_poly.pdbx_seq_one_letter_code
_entity_poly.pdbx_strand_id
1 'polypeptide(L)'
;MKVILIKNAVETLGYFSEQLAETFQEMGHDTYFVDYDDLVNTVDGISRFAVPEKTVLCTFNFIGLSGEEVFIEENGRYIWENQGIACINILVDHPLYYHSKLAKPPVPEMRVFCIDREHVAYMKRFYPALPVQPDH
;
A
#
# COMPACT_ATOMS: atom_id res chain seq x y z
N MET A 1 -11.01 11.19 -5.38
CA MET A 1 -9.69 10.57 -5.26
C MET A 1 -9.71 9.19 -5.90
N LYS A 2 -8.58 8.73 -6.37
CA LYS A 2 -8.46 7.40 -6.98
C LYS A 2 -7.67 6.49 -6.02
N VAL A 3 -8.14 5.27 -5.83
CA VAL A 3 -7.54 4.32 -4.89
C VAL A 3 -7.19 3.03 -5.61
N ILE A 4 -5.93 2.63 -5.53
CA ILE A 4 -5.44 1.34 -6.01
C ILE A 4 -5.36 0.38 -4.82
N LEU A 5 -5.88 -0.81 -5.00
CA LEU A 5 -5.83 -1.88 -4.01
C LEU A 5 -5.23 -3.13 -4.66
N ILE A 6 -4.79 -4.07 -3.84
CA ILE A 6 -4.18 -5.31 -4.31
C ILE A 6 -5.01 -6.49 -3.82
N LYS A 7 -5.27 -7.45 -4.71
CA LYS A 7 -5.98 -8.67 -4.36
C LYS A 7 -5.25 -9.92 -4.86
N ASN A 8 -5.60 -11.06 -4.28
CA ASN A 8 -5.10 -12.39 -4.62
C ASN A 8 -3.60 -12.63 -4.33
N ALA A 9 -2.94 -11.72 -3.64
CA ALA A 9 -1.59 -11.94 -3.15
C ALA A 9 -1.59 -12.83 -1.90
N VAL A 10 -2.46 -12.49 -0.94
CA VAL A 10 -2.75 -13.29 0.24
C VAL A 10 -4.27 -13.31 0.38
N GLU A 11 -4.88 -14.49 0.45
CA GLU A 11 -6.33 -14.65 0.41
C GLU A 11 -7.07 -13.78 1.43
N THR A 12 -6.66 -13.85 2.69
CA THR A 12 -7.31 -13.08 3.77
C THR A 12 -7.22 -11.57 3.55
N LEU A 13 -6.05 -11.10 3.10
CA LEU A 13 -5.82 -9.67 2.86
C LEU A 13 -6.56 -9.18 1.62
N GLY A 14 -6.77 -10.06 0.63
CA GLY A 14 -7.60 -9.75 -0.54
C GLY A 14 -9.04 -9.45 -0.16
N TYR A 15 -9.58 -10.20 0.79
CA TYR A 15 -10.93 -9.96 1.30
C TYR A 15 -11.04 -8.57 1.94
N PHE A 16 -10.08 -8.19 2.78
CA PHE A 16 -10.06 -6.85 3.37
C PHE A 16 -9.93 -5.75 2.29
N SER A 17 -9.13 -5.99 1.28
CA SER A 17 -8.99 -5.05 0.17
C SER A 17 -10.31 -4.85 -0.58
N GLU A 18 -11.06 -5.91 -0.81
CA GLU A 18 -12.37 -5.81 -1.45
C GLU A 18 -13.37 -5.04 -0.61
N GLN A 19 -13.38 -5.25 0.71
CA GLN A 19 -14.24 -4.48 1.62
C GLN A 19 -13.88 -3.00 1.65
N LEU A 20 -12.59 -2.68 1.66
CA LEU A 20 -12.15 -1.29 1.59
C LEU A 20 -12.54 -0.65 0.27
N ALA A 21 -12.44 -1.38 -0.84
CA ALA A 21 -12.85 -0.87 -2.15
C ALA A 21 -14.34 -0.48 -2.15
N GLU A 22 -15.20 -1.32 -1.60
CA GLU A 22 -16.63 -1.01 -1.47
C GLU A 22 -16.84 0.27 -0.67
N THR A 23 -16.14 0.41 0.44
CA THR A 23 -16.23 1.61 1.28
C THR A 23 -15.79 2.86 0.54
N PHE A 24 -14.67 2.80 -0.17
CA PHE A 24 -14.19 3.93 -0.97
C PHE A 24 -15.16 4.29 -2.08
N GLN A 25 -15.75 3.30 -2.74
CA GLN A 25 -16.76 3.54 -3.78
C GLN A 25 -18.00 4.22 -3.22
N GLU A 26 -18.47 3.80 -2.04
CA GLU A 26 -19.59 4.44 -1.35
C GLU A 26 -19.29 5.90 -1.01
N MET A 27 -18.02 6.22 -0.75
CA MET A 27 -17.57 7.59 -0.48
C MET A 27 -17.35 8.41 -1.76
N GLY A 28 -17.59 7.82 -2.94
CA GLY A 28 -17.44 8.53 -4.21
C GLY A 28 -16.06 8.46 -4.84
N HIS A 29 -15.18 7.59 -4.36
CA HIS A 29 -13.85 7.43 -4.92
C HIS A 29 -13.82 6.35 -6.00
N ASP A 30 -12.98 6.53 -7.01
CA ASP A 30 -12.72 5.49 -8.02
C ASP A 30 -11.72 4.49 -7.47
N THR A 31 -11.94 3.21 -7.75
CA THR A 31 -11.06 2.13 -7.30
C THR A 31 -10.53 1.31 -8.46
N TYR A 32 -9.32 0.77 -8.27
CA TYR A 32 -8.66 -0.11 -9.24
C TYR A 32 -7.94 -1.23 -8.50
N PHE A 33 -8.10 -2.46 -8.96
CA PHE A 33 -7.42 -3.60 -8.37
C PHE A 33 -6.21 -4.03 -9.19
N VAL A 34 -5.05 -4.11 -8.52
CA VAL A 34 -3.93 -4.90 -9.00
C VAL A 34 -4.19 -6.34 -8.56
N ASP A 35 -4.33 -7.24 -9.49
CA ASP A 35 -4.73 -8.62 -9.25
C ASP A 35 -3.56 -9.55 -9.47
N TYR A 36 -3.12 -10.26 -8.41
CA TYR A 36 -2.00 -11.19 -8.51
C TYR A 36 -2.28 -12.38 -9.41
N ASP A 37 -3.55 -12.70 -9.68
CA ASP A 37 -3.92 -13.73 -10.66
C ASP A 37 -3.84 -13.24 -12.12
N ASP A 38 -3.72 -11.92 -12.31
CA ASP A 38 -3.59 -11.29 -13.64
C ASP A 38 -2.62 -10.11 -13.52
N LEU A 39 -1.45 -10.37 -12.98
CA LEU A 39 -0.54 -9.34 -12.48
C LEU A 39 -0.02 -8.44 -13.61
N VAL A 40 0.46 -9.03 -14.72
CA VAL A 40 1.04 -8.25 -15.81
C VAL A 40 0.02 -7.27 -16.40
N ASN A 41 -1.18 -7.73 -16.69
CA ASN A 41 -2.22 -6.88 -17.27
C ASN A 41 -2.71 -5.80 -16.30
N THR A 42 -2.87 -6.14 -15.01
CA THR A 42 -3.36 -5.19 -14.04
C THR A 42 -2.29 -4.15 -13.66
N VAL A 43 -1.02 -4.54 -13.64
CA VAL A 43 0.07 -3.57 -13.46
C VAL A 43 0.16 -2.63 -14.65
N ASP A 44 0.02 -3.14 -15.87
CA ASP A 44 -0.02 -2.31 -17.09
C ASP A 44 -1.14 -1.26 -17.02
N GLY A 45 -2.26 -1.60 -16.40
CA GLY A 45 -3.41 -0.70 -16.28
C GLY A 45 -3.20 0.45 -15.27
N ILE A 46 -2.19 0.38 -14.41
CA ILE A 46 -1.96 1.41 -13.40
C ILE A 46 -1.74 2.78 -14.04
N SER A 47 -0.91 2.86 -15.07
CA SER A 47 -0.62 4.14 -15.73
C SER A 47 -1.84 4.78 -16.39
N ARG A 48 -2.79 3.96 -16.82
CA ARG A 48 -4.05 4.46 -17.42
C ARG A 48 -5.03 4.92 -16.34
N PHE A 49 -5.01 4.29 -15.18
CA PHE A 49 -5.91 4.64 -14.07
C PHE A 49 -5.39 5.83 -13.27
N ALA A 50 -4.09 5.86 -12.97
CA ALA A 50 -3.51 6.79 -12.02
C ALA A 50 -3.47 8.23 -12.56
N VAL A 51 -3.78 9.17 -11.66
CA VAL A 51 -3.55 10.59 -11.88
C VAL A 51 -2.55 11.02 -10.82
N PRO A 52 -1.37 11.56 -11.21
CA PRO A 52 -0.35 11.95 -10.24
C PRO A 52 -0.90 12.88 -9.17
N GLU A 53 -0.50 12.65 -7.92
CA GLU A 53 -0.92 13.41 -6.73
C GLU A 53 -2.40 13.28 -6.37
N LYS A 54 -3.20 12.56 -7.16
CA LYS A 54 -4.63 12.31 -6.90
C LYS A 54 -4.96 10.83 -6.74
N THR A 55 -3.95 9.99 -6.71
CA THR A 55 -4.08 8.53 -6.59
C THR A 55 -3.27 8.04 -5.40
N VAL A 56 -3.83 7.11 -4.66
CA VAL A 56 -3.13 6.44 -3.54
C VAL A 56 -3.17 4.93 -3.74
N LEU A 57 -2.11 4.25 -3.30
CA LEU A 57 -2.09 2.81 -3.11
C LEU A 57 -2.47 2.54 -1.66
N CYS A 58 -3.48 1.71 -1.44
CA CYS A 58 -3.85 1.24 -0.11
C CYS A 58 -3.55 -0.26 -0.05
N THR A 59 -2.56 -0.65 0.72
CA THR A 59 -2.11 -2.04 0.80
C THR A 59 -1.93 -2.50 2.24
N PHE A 60 -1.71 -3.80 2.40
CA PHE A 60 -1.52 -4.45 3.69
C PHE A 60 -0.14 -5.09 3.74
N ASN A 61 0.53 -5.02 4.89
CA ASN A 61 1.76 -5.75 5.17
C ASN A 61 2.83 -5.60 4.07
N PHE A 62 2.99 -4.41 3.53
CA PHE A 62 3.97 -4.09 2.49
C PHE A 62 3.80 -4.88 1.18
N ILE A 63 2.64 -5.44 0.89
CA ILE A 63 2.38 -6.07 -0.41
C ILE A 63 2.47 -4.99 -1.49
N GLY A 64 3.25 -5.25 -2.53
CA GLY A 64 3.54 -4.26 -3.58
C GLY A 64 4.72 -3.34 -3.25
N LEU A 65 5.29 -3.46 -2.05
CA LEU A 65 6.39 -2.63 -1.55
C LEU A 65 7.54 -3.49 -1.00
N SER A 66 7.64 -4.76 -1.42
CA SER A 66 8.57 -5.75 -0.89
C SER A 66 9.60 -6.22 -1.90
N GLY A 67 9.99 -5.35 -2.84
CA GLY A 67 11.00 -5.69 -3.84
C GLY A 67 10.48 -6.53 -5.00
N GLU A 68 9.17 -6.62 -5.18
CA GLU A 68 8.57 -7.37 -6.28
C GLU A 68 8.95 -6.70 -7.61
N GLU A 69 9.63 -7.45 -8.47
CA GLU A 69 10.18 -6.92 -9.72
C GLU A 69 9.12 -6.28 -10.62
N VAL A 70 7.90 -6.82 -10.61
CA VAL A 70 6.81 -6.31 -11.44
C VAL A 70 6.43 -4.87 -11.11
N PHE A 71 6.70 -4.42 -9.89
CA PHE A 71 6.42 -3.05 -9.44
C PHE A 71 7.62 -2.13 -9.52
N ILE A 72 8.79 -2.64 -9.90
CA ILE A 72 10.03 -1.86 -10.00
C ILE A 72 10.32 -1.60 -11.48
N GLU A 73 10.49 -0.33 -11.82
CA GLU A 73 10.74 0.08 -13.19
C GLU A 73 12.25 0.12 -13.51
N GLU A 74 12.60 0.42 -14.78
CA GLU A 74 13.97 0.40 -15.25
C GLU A 74 14.92 1.30 -14.47
N ASN A 75 14.40 2.40 -13.91
CA ASN A 75 15.19 3.32 -13.09
C ASN A 75 15.46 2.80 -11.66
N GLY A 76 15.02 1.60 -11.33
CA GLY A 76 15.17 0.99 -10.00
C GLY A 76 14.20 1.48 -8.95
N ARG A 77 13.23 2.29 -9.33
CA ARG A 77 12.21 2.83 -8.44
C ARG A 77 10.88 2.13 -8.64
N TYR A 78 10.05 2.16 -7.60
CA TYR A 78 8.70 1.61 -7.71
C TYR A 78 7.84 2.45 -8.66
N ILE A 79 6.92 1.77 -9.35
CA ILE A 79 5.93 2.44 -10.20
C ILE A 79 5.12 3.47 -9.40
N TRP A 80 4.89 3.21 -8.12
CA TRP A 80 4.17 4.12 -7.23
C TRP A 80 4.86 5.48 -7.16
N GLU A 81 6.17 5.48 -6.93
CA GLU A 81 6.96 6.71 -6.89
C GLU A 81 6.98 7.41 -8.25
N ASN A 82 7.21 6.66 -9.32
CA ASN A 82 7.32 7.23 -10.67
C ASN A 82 5.99 7.84 -11.16
N GLN A 83 4.86 7.29 -10.72
CA GLN A 83 3.52 7.76 -11.12
C GLN A 83 2.96 8.81 -10.15
N GLY A 84 3.70 9.22 -9.13
CA GLY A 84 3.20 10.18 -8.15
C GLY A 84 2.07 9.64 -7.27
N ILE A 85 2.14 8.34 -6.93
CA ILE A 85 1.14 7.65 -6.12
C ILE A 85 1.63 7.56 -4.68
N ALA A 86 0.93 8.17 -3.74
CA ALA A 86 1.24 8.02 -2.32
C ALA A 86 0.80 6.63 -1.84
N CYS A 87 1.54 6.07 -0.89
CA CYS A 87 1.26 4.72 -0.39
C CYS A 87 0.75 4.77 1.05
N ILE A 88 -0.34 4.07 1.28
CA ILE A 88 -0.89 3.81 2.61
C ILE A 88 -0.72 2.32 2.87
N ASN A 89 0.02 2.00 3.91
CA ASN A 89 0.33 0.62 4.27
C ASN A 89 -0.28 0.28 5.62
N ILE A 90 -1.16 -0.71 5.65
CA ILE A 90 -1.85 -1.16 6.86
C ILE A 90 -1.15 -2.41 7.38
N LEU A 91 -0.57 -2.32 8.57
CA LEU A 91 0.08 -3.46 9.21
C LEU A 91 -0.93 -4.26 10.02
N VAL A 92 -1.13 -5.50 9.64
CA VAL A 92 -1.94 -6.47 10.37
C VAL A 92 -1.08 -7.25 11.35
N ASP A 93 0.17 -7.53 10.95
CA ASP A 93 1.15 -8.23 11.78
C ASP A 93 2.02 -7.25 12.57
N HIS A 94 2.79 -7.76 13.53
CA HIS A 94 3.65 -6.94 14.37
C HIS A 94 4.73 -6.23 13.53
N PRO A 95 4.98 -4.93 13.78
CA PRO A 95 5.96 -4.14 13.01
C PRO A 95 7.37 -4.74 12.96
N LEU A 96 7.77 -5.52 13.98
CA LEU A 96 9.08 -6.16 14.01
C LEU A 96 9.37 -7.01 12.76
N TYR A 97 8.34 -7.65 12.20
CA TYR A 97 8.50 -8.45 10.98
C TYR A 97 8.89 -7.62 9.75
N TYR A 98 8.72 -6.31 9.82
CA TYR A 98 8.98 -5.40 8.69
C TYR A 98 10.06 -4.38 9.01
N HIS A 99 10.94 -4.70 9.95
CA HIS A 99 11.97 -3.77 10.44
C HIS A 99 12.77 -3.11 9.32
N SER A 100 13.25 -3.87 8.35
CA SER A 100 14.09 -3.33 7.27
C SER A 100 13.35 -2.27 6.45
N LYS A 101 12.06 -2.46 6.21
CA LYS A 101 11.23 -1.53 5.42
C LYS A 101 10.76 -0.33 6.25
N LEU A 102 10.65 -0.49 7.57
CA LEU A 102 10.28 0.60 8.45
C LEU A 102 11.46 1.49 8.78
N ALA A 103 12.65 0.89 8.93
CA ALA A 103 13.88 1.64 9.16
C ALA A 103 14.30 2.42 7.91
N LYS A 104 14.04 1.85 6.73
CA LYS A 104 14.30 2.49 5.43
C LYS A 104 13.09 2.29 4.53
N PRO A 105 12.12 3.21 4.56
CA PRO A 105 10.90 3.06 3.75
C PRO A 105 11.20 2.89 2.27
N PRO A 106 10.47 1.98 1.58
CA PRO A 106 10.73 1.67 0.17
C PRO A 106 10.33 2.79 -0.79
N VAL A 107 9.44 3.68 -0.38
CA VAL A 107 9.01 4.83 -1.18
C VAL A 107 8.97 6.07 -0.29
N PRO A 108 9.19 7.30 -0.86
CA PRO A 108 9.26 8.52 -0.06
C PRO A 108 7.93 8.95 0.54
N GLU A 109 6.81 8.72 -0.15
CA GLU A 109 5.49 9.07 0.34
C GLU A 109 4.76 7.83 0.82
N MET A 110 4.99 7.48 2.09
CA MET A 110 4.35 6.32 2.71
C MET A 110 3.83 6.67 4.09
N ARG A 111 2.59 6.28 4.35
CA ARG A 111 2.00 6.31 5.69
C ARG A 111 1.73 4.90 6.15
N VAL A 112 1.88 4.68 7.46
CA VAL A 112 1.68 3.38 8.08
C VAL A 112 0.54 3.46 9.08
N PHE A 113 -0.41 2.53 8.96
CA PHE A 113 -1.50 2.36 9.91
C PHE A 113 -1.33 1.00 10.57
N CYS A 114 -1.54 0.91 11.87
CA CYS A 114 -1.51 -0.34 12.61
C CYS A 114 -2.89 -0.61 13.20
N ILE A 115 -3.35 -1.85 13.08
CA ILE A 115 -4.63 -2.26 13.66
C ILE A 115 -4.53 -2.26 15.18
N ASP A 116 -3.41 -2.72 15.72
CA ASP A 116 -3.18 -2.84 17.17
C ASP A 116 -2.53 -1.57 17.72
N ARG A 117 -3.10 -1.00 18.77
CA ARG A 117 -2.57 0.21 19.43
C ARG A 117 -1.18 -0.01 20.03
N GLU A 118 -0.88 -1.20 20.50
CA GLU A 118 0.45 -1.53 21.02
C GLU A 118 1.48 -1.47 19.89
N HIS A 119 1.09 -1.86 18.68
CA HIS A 119 1.94 -1.74 17.51
C HIS A 119 2.20 -0.28 17.15
N VAL A 120 1.21 0.60 17.29
CA VAL A 120 1.39 2.04 17.10
C VAL A 120 2.41 2.58 18.10
N ALA A 121 2.30 2.22 19.37
CA ALA A 121 3.25 2.64 20.40
C ALA A 121 4.66 2.14 20.10
N TYR A 122 4.79 0.88 19.64
CA TYR A 122 6.06 0.32 19.20
C TYR A 122 6.65 1.15 18.04
N MET A 123 5.84 1.48 17.04
CA MET A 123 6.27 2.26 15.90
C MET A 123 6.77 3.65 16.31
N LYS A 124 6.04 4.33 17.18
CA LYS A 124 6.43 5.67 17.64
C LYS A 124 7.74 5.65 18.39
N ARG A 125 8.01 4.59 19.13
CA ARG A 125 9.24 4.44 19.91
C ARG A 125 10.46 4.15 19.01
N PHE A 126 10.32 3.24 18.06
CA PHE A 126 11.46 2.74 17.28
C PHE A 126 11.58 3.37 15.89
N TYR A 127 10.51 3.97 15.37
CA TYR A 127 10.48 4.59 14.03
C TYR A 127 9.81 5.97 14.09
N PRO A 128 10.34 6.90 14.90
CA PRO A 128 9.65 8.18 15.17
C PRO A 128 9.50 9.07 13.93
N ALA A 129 10.30 8.85 12.87
CA ALA A 129 10.22 9.65 11.65
C ALA A 129 9.07 9.26 10.74
N LEU A 130 8.46 8.07 10.94
CA LEU A 130 7.35 7.63 10.10
C LEU A 130 6.01 8.12 10.63
N PRO A 131 5.13 8.66 9.74
CA PRO A 131 3.75 8.94 10.14
C PRO A 131 3.00 7.63 10.41
N VAL A 132 2.53 7.45 11.64
CA VAL A 132 1.83 6.23 12.06
C VAL A 132 0.54 6.62 12.77
N GLN A 133 -0.55 5.94 12.42
CA GLN A 133 -1.85 6.14 13.03
C GLN A 133 -2.53 4.80 13.30
N PRO A 134 -3.39 4.70 14.33
CA PRO A 134 -4.23 3.53 14.48
C PRO A 134 -5.28 3.49 13.39
N ASP A 135 -5.56 2.28 12.88
CA ASP A 135 -6.58 2.07 11.86
C ASP A 135 -7.92 1.75 12.53
N HIS A 136 -8.73 2.76 12.72
CA HIS A 136 -10.12 2.59 13.14
C HIS A 136 -10.99 3.81 12.91
#